data_34cbe13b01334904bb06962f533d308a
#
_entry.id   34cbe13b01334904bb06962f533d308a
#
_cell.length_a   1.000
_cell.length_b   1.000
_cell.length_c   1.000
_cell.angle_alpha   90.00
_cell.angle_beta   90.00
_cell.angle_gamma   90.00
#
_symmetry.space_group_name_H-M   'P 1'
#
loop_
_entity.id
_entity.type
_entity.pdbx_description
1 polymer ?
#
loop_
_entity_poly.entity_id
_entity_poly.type
_entity_poly.pdbx_seq_one_letter_code
_entity_poly.pdbx_strand_id
1 'polypeptide(L)'
;KVRLLPSSNVTNDMPYLSGEDTIKHIKTAANLKITLVADEVKFPELATPVQMAFDPKGRLWVAAWPSYPEVAPTDKVKDKLLIFDLDANGKASKCTTWLDGLNCPTGFQFHKDGVLVMQAPDLWFVRGADGNKAGSVERVVMGMDSADSHHTANAICYEPGGAIYLSDGVFHRTQVETTAGAVRNTDGAIYRYEPYTHKFERYVRGRLGDDMLKCTYSADALAEYI
;
A
#
# COMPACT_ATOMS: atom_id res chain seq x y z
N LYS A 1 -2.28 23.01 16.83
CA LYS A 1 -0.96 22.64 17.38
C LYS A 1 -1.02 21.16 17.72
N VAL A 2 -0.40 20.33 16.91
CA VAL A 2 -0.19 18.92 17.23
C VAL A 2 0.74 18.87 18.45
N ARG A 3 0.27 18.30 19.54
CA ARG A 3 1.10 18.05 20.72
C ARG A 3 1.84 16.74 20.45
N LEU A 4 3.09 16.82 20.08
CA LEU A 4 3.96 15.65 20.05
C LEU A 4 4.04 15.08 21.47
N LEU A 5 3.58 13.87 21.66
CA LEU A 5 3.78 13.14 22.90
C LEU A 5 5.28 12.83 23.02
N PRO A 6 5.87 12.98 24.22
CA PRO A 6 7.27 12.61 24.39
C PRO A 6 7.46 11.14 24.04
N SER A 7 8.49 10.86 23.25
CA SER A 7 8.92 9.50 22.97
C SER A 7 9.12 8.73 24.28
N SER A 8 8.74 7.47 24.33
CA SER A 8 9.03 6.56 25.44
C SER A 8 10.53 6.26 25.61
N ASN A 9 11.38 6.69 24.67
CA ASN A 9 12.83 6.63 24.80
C ASN A 9 13.33 7.78 25.67
N VAL A 10 14.16 7.43 26.65
CA VAL A 10 14.65 8.32 27.73
C VAL A 10 15.55 9.46 27.24
N THR A 11 15.99 9.43 25.99
CA THR A 11 16.77 10.49 25.35
C THR A 11 15.93 11.11 24.24
N ASN A 12 15.32 12.27 24.52
CA ASN A 12 14.50 13.04 23.58
C ASN A 12 15.28 13.66 22.40
N ASP A 13 16.54 13.31 22.21
CA ASP A 13 17.39 13.83 21.15
C ASP A 13 17.52 12.79 20.02
N MET A 14 16.41 12.51 19.34
CA MET A 14 16.47 11.90 18.01
C MET A 14 16.47 13.05 17.00
N PRO A 15 17.61 13.50 16.52
CA PRO A 15 17.65 14.52 15.50
C PRO A 15 16.97 13.99 14.23
N TYR A 16 16.13 14.83 13.63
CA TYR A 16 15.60 14.52 12.30
C TYR A 16 16.77 14.50 11.31
N LEU A 17 17.04 13.33 10.75
CA LEU A 17 18.09 13.15 9.75
C LEU A 17 17.50 13.31 8.35
N SER A 18 18.23 14.04 7.49
CA SER A 18 17.94 14.01 6.05
C SER A 18 18.13 12.60 5.48
N GLY A 19 17.55 12.31 4.32
CA GLY A 19 17.76 11.02 3.65
C GLY A 19 19.24 10.72 3.41
N GLU A 20 20.03 11.71 3.00
CA GLU A 20 21.48 11.56 2.77
C GLU A 20 22.25 11.34 4.09
N ASP A 21 21.82 11.96 5.19
CA ASP A 21 22.44 11.71 6.50
C ASP A 21 22.03 10.36 7.08
N THR A 22 20.78 9.94 6.87
CA THR A 22 20.30 8.60 7.25
C THR A 22 21.16 7.51 6.63
N ILE A 23 21.50 7.62 5.34
CA ILE A 23 22.34 6.66 4.63
C ILE A 23 23.72 6.48 5.31
N LYS A 24 24.31 7.55 5.84
CA LYS A 24 25.60 7.49 6.54
C LYS A 24 25.58 6.65 7.81
N HIS A 25 24.39 6.47 8.41
CA HIS A 25 24.20 5.68 9.61
C HIS A 25 23.78 4.21 9.33
N ILE A 26 23.48 3.87 8.08
CA ILE A 26 23.11 2.50 7.70
C ILE A 26 24.37 1.68 7.41
N LYS A 27 24.46 0.52 8.05
CA LYS A 27 25.52 -0.47 7.81
C LYS A 27 25.04 -1.51 6.80
N THR A 28 25.80 -1.73 5.75
CA THR A 28 25.50 -2.74 4.73
C THR A 28 26.58 -3.83 4.70
N ALA A 29 26.30 -4.94 4.03
CA ALA A 29 27.32 -5.89 3.64
C ALA A 29 28.34 -5.24 2.69
N ALA A 30 29.57 -5.74 2.68
CA ALA A 30 30.71 -5.10 1.97
C ALA A 30 30.48 -4.94 0.45
N ASN A 31 29.63 -5.76 -0.14
CA ASN A 31 29.32 -5.76 -1.57
C ASN A 31 28.06 -4.98 -1.94
N LEU A 32 27.40 -4.34 -0.96
CA LEU A 32 26.18 -3.57 -1.19
C LEU A 32 26.43 -2.07 -1.02
N LYS A 33 25.78 -1.29 -1.85
CA LYS A 33 25.75 0.18 -1.79
C LYS A 33 24.32 0.66 -1.63
N ILE A 34 24.09 1.56 -0.68
CA ILE A 34 22.82 2.27 -0.52
C ILE A 34 22.89 3.60 -1.27
N THR A 35 21.80 3.93 -1.96
CA THR A 35 21.62 5.19 -2.66
C THR A 35 20.25 5.75 -2.34
N LEU A 36 20.15 7.03 -2.02
CA LEU A 36 18.87 7.73 -1.90
C LEU A 36 18.24 7.85 -3.29
N VAL A 37 17.06 7.27 -3.48
CA VAL A 37 16.32 7.34 -4.75
C VAL A 37 15.54 8.64 -4.85
N ALA A 38 14.76 8.95 -3.83
CA ALA A 38 13.92 10.15 -3.74
C ALA A 38 13.68 10.49 -2.27
N ASP A 39 13.36 11.74 -2.00
CA ASP A 39 12.89 12.25 -0.73
C ASP A 39 11.81 13.32 -0.92
N GLU A 40 11.15 13.68 0.17
CA GLU A 40 10.09 14.69 0.21
C GLU A 40 10.62 16.11 0.02
N VAL A 41 11.91 16.34 0.21
CA VAL A 41 12.53 17.67 -0.01
C VAL A 41 12.57 17.98 -1.49
N LYS A 42 12.95 17.01 -2.30
CA LYS A 42 12.99 17.13 -3.76
C LYS A 42 11.63 16.92 -4.42
N PHE A 43 10.83 15.99 -3.86
CA PHE A 43 9.52 15.60 -4.38
C PHE A 43 8.48 15.64 -3.26
N PRO A 44 7.89 16.83 -2.96
CA PRO A 44 6.91 16.97 -1.89
C PRO A 44 5.67 16.06 -2.02
N GLU A 45 5.40 15.57 -3.24
CA GLU A 45 4.32 14.62 -3.50
C GLU A 45 4.56 13.24 -2.86
N LEU A 46 5.81 12.92 -2.51
CA LEU A 46 6.22 11.64 -1.92
C LEU A 46 5.88 11.50 -0.44
N ALA A 47 5.14 12.44 0.13
CA ALA A 47 4.79 12.42 1.55
C ALA A 47 4.14 11.08 1.96
N THR A 48 4.64 10.48 3.04
CA THR A 48 4.16 9.22 3.64
C THR A 48 4.03 8.08 2.62
N PRO A 49 5.12 7.60 2.01
CA PRO A 49 5.09 6.46 1.10
C PRO A 49 4.74 5.18 1.86
N VAL A 50 3.78 4.39 1.35
CA VAL A 50 3.28 3.16 2.01
C VAL A 50 3.63 1.88 1.25
N GLN A 51 3.76 1.95 -0.08
CA GLN A 51 4.18 0.82 -0.90
C GLN A 51 4.88 1.31 -2.15
N MET A 52 5.80 0.51 -2.68
CA MET A 52 6.47 0.78 -3.96
C MET A 52 6.66 -0.50 -4.77
N ALA A 53 6.68 -0.36 -6.09
CA ALA A 53 6.98 -1.44 -7.03
C ALA A 53 7.57 -0.88 -8.33
N PHE A 54 8.30 -1.71 -9.06
CA PHE A 54 8.77 -1.37 -10.41
C PHE A 54 7.80 -1.89 -11.47
N ASP A 55 7.53 -1.07 -12.47
CA ASP A 55 6.84 -1.54 -13.66
C ASP A 55 7.80 -2.19 -14.67
N PRO A 56 7.27 -2.86 -15.73
CA PRO A 56 8.10 -3.49 -16.75
C PRO A 56 9.00 -2.51 -17.54
N LYS A 57 8.78 -1.20 -17.44
CA LYS A 57 9.61 -0.15 -18.05
C LYS A 57 10.73 0.33 -17.13
N GLY A 58 10.83 -0.22 -15.91
CA GLY A 58 11.81 0.17 -14.91
C GLY A 58 11.48 1.47 -14.18
N ARG A 59 10.24 1.98 -14.29
CA ARG A 59 9.80 3.15 -13.53
C ARG A 59 9.41 2.71 -12.12
N LEU A 60 9.76 3.50 -11.13
CA LEU A 60 9.37 3.25 -9.73
C LEU A 60 7.99 3.85 -9.47
N TRP A 61 7.04 3.00 -9.07
CA TRP A 61 5.71 3.42 -8.64
C TRP A 61 5.63 3.45 -7.13
N VAL A 62 4.95 4.46 -6.58
CA VAL A 62 4.82 4.65 -5.13
C VAL A 62 3.40 5.08 -4.79
N ALA A 63 2.77 4.36 -3.87
CA ALA A 63 1.56 4.83 -3.20
C ALA A 63 1.96 5.78 -2.07
N ALA A 64 1.50 7.02 -2.15
CA ALA A 64 1.76 8.07 -1.17
C ALA A 64 0.48 8.45 -0.44
N TRP A 65 0.57 8.55 0.88
CA TRP A 65 -0.56 8.78 1.76
C TRP A 65 -0.36 10.02 2.66
N PRO A 66 -0.28 11.23 2.07
CA PRO A 66 -0.08 12.48 2.82
C PRO A 66 -1.20 12.80 3.83
N SER A 67 -2.37 12.18 3.72
CA SER A 67 -3.49 12.34 4.66
C SER A 67 -3.39 11.44 5.91
N TYR A 68 -2.39 10.54 5.97
CA TYR A 68 -2.20 9.67 7.14
C TYR A 68 -2.07 10.48 8.45
N PRO A 69 -2.67 10.05 9.57
CA PRO A 69 -3.38 8.76 9.74
C PRO A 69 -4.86 8.79 9.31
N GLU A 70 -5.45 9.93 9.12
CA GLU A 70 -6.87 10.06 8.80
C GLU A 70 -7.19 11.41 8.14
N VAL A 71 -8.31 11.47 7.44
CA VAL A 71 -8.85 12.66 6.80
C VAL A 71 -10.12 13.07 7.53
N ALA A 72 -10.23 14.34 7.93
CA ALA A 72 -11.48 14.86 8.46
C ALA A 72 -12.59 14.80 7.38
N PRO A 73 -13.87 14.58 7.75
CA PRO A 73 -14.95 14.42 6.78
C PRO A 73 -15.14 15.59 5.81
N THR A 74 -14.64 16.76 6.18
CA THR A 74 -14.71 18.00 5.37
C THR A 74 -13.47 18.24 4.53
N ASP A 75 -12.40 17.47 4.72
CA ASP A 75 -11.14 17.66 4.02
C ASP A 75 -11.17 16.98 2.65
N LYS A 76 -10.41 17.55 1.73
CA LYS A 76 -10.19 16.90 0.44
C LYS A 76 -9.15 15.80 0.58
N VAL A 77 -9.46 14.64 0.04
CA VAL A 77 -8.49 13.55 -0.09
C VAL A 77 -7.34 13.97 -1.01
N LYS A 78 -6.11 13.61 -0.67
CA LYS A 78 -4.88 14.06 -1.35
C LYS A 78 -3.92 12.93 -1.68
N ASP A 79 -4.31 11.71 -1.36
CA ASP A 79 -3.47 10.54 -1.52
C ASP A 79 -3.33 10.19 -3.00
N LYS A 80 -2.22 9.58 -3.37
CA LYS A 80 -1.80 9.49 -4.76
C LYS A 80 -1.11 8.18 -5.07
N LEU A 81 -1.11 7.86 -6.36
CA LEU A 81 -0.18 6.90 -6.94
C LEU A 81 0.78 7.67 -7.86
N LEU A 82 2.05 7.60 -7.54
CA LEU A 82 3.12 8.35 -8.18
C LEU A 82 3.97 7.44 -9.08
N ILE A 83 4.55 8.01 -10.14
CA ILE A 83 5.56 7.36 -10.98
C ILE A 83 6.82 8.20 -10.95
N PHE A 84 7.95 7.55 -10.68
CA PHE A 84 9.28 8.13 -10.75
C PHE A 84 10.05 7.57 -11.94
N ASP A 85 10.51 8.44 -12.81
CA ASP A 85 11.53 8.12 -13.80
C ASP A 85 12.89 8.17 -13.12
N LEU A 86 13.70 7.12 -13.30
CA LEU A 86 15.02 7.02 -12.68
C LEU A 86 16.11 7.34 -13.71
N ASP A 87 17.18 7.98 -13.23
CA ASP A 87 18.40 8.19 -14.02
C ASP A 87 19.28 6.93 -14.05
N ALA A 88 20.40 6.99 -14.77
CA ALA A 88 21.36 5.89 -14.89
C ALA A 88 22.01 5.47 -13.54
N ASN A 89 21.92 6.31 -12.52
CA ASN A 89 22.41 6.04 -11.18
C ASN A 89 21.33 5.51 -10.23
N GLY A 90 20.10 5.32 -10.73
CA GLY A 90 18.95 4.88 -9.95
C GLY A 90 18.33 5.98 -9.09
N LYS A 91 18.63 7.25 -9.33
CA LYS A 91 18.03 8.38 -8.64
C LYS A 91 16.82 8.91 -9.41
N ALA A 92 15.77 9.30 -8.68
CA ALA A 92 14.59 9.89 -9.28
C ALA A 92 14.93 11.22 -9.97
N SER A 93 14.66 11.29 -11.27
CA SER A 93 14.85 12.47 -12.11
C SER A 93 13.56 13.27 -12.27
N LYS A 94 12.42 12.58 -12.27
CA LYS A 94 11.09 13.15 -12.45
C LYS A 94 10.07 12.40 -11.61
N CYS A 95 9.10 13.12 -11.03
CA CYS A 95 7.88 12.58 -10.42
C CYS A 95 6.66 12.94 -11.27
N THR A 96 5.77 11.99 -11.46
CA THR A 96 4.49 12.18 -12.15
C THR A 96 3.36 11.63 -11.29
N THR A 97 2.37 12.43 -10.97
CA THR A 97 1.13 11.95 -10.35
C THR A 97 0.32 11.20 -11.39
N TRP A 98 0.26 9.87 -11.28
CA TRP A 98 -0.50 9.02 -12.18
C TRP A 98 -1.98 8.98 -11.84
N LEU A 99 -2.31 8.86 -10.55
CA LEU A 99 -3.66 8.90 -10.00
C LEU A 99 -3.66 9.78 -8.75
N ASP A 100 -4.62 10.68 -8.64
CA ASP A 100 -4.83 11.60 -7.54
C ASP A 100 -6.21 11.41 -6.90
N GLY A 101 -6.42 12.01 -5.74
CA GLY A 101 -7.72 11.97 -5.07
C GLY A 101 -8.05 10.61 -4.46
N LEU A 102 -7.04 9.80 -4.15
CA LEU A 102 -7.19 8.56 -3.39
C LEU A 102 -7.44 8.87 -1.90
N ASN A 103 -8.02 7.90 -1.22
CA ASN A 103 -8.22 7.92 0.22
C ASN A 103 -7.63 6.67 0.86
N CYS A 104 -6.53 6.83 1.58
CA CYS A 104 -5.86 5.73 2.27
C CYS A 104 -5.49 4.55 1.33
N PRO A 105 -4.74 4.77 0.24
CA PRO A 105 -4.29 3.69 -0.63
C PRO A 105 -3.22 2.87 0.07
N THR A 106 -3.57 1.71 0.57
CA THR A 106 -2.67 0.86 1.37
C THR A 106 -1.80 -0.04 0.54
N GLY A 107 -2.14 -0.25 -0.73
CA GLY A 107 -1.35 -1.07 -1.62
C GLY A 107 -1.84 -1.04 -3.06
N PHE A 108 -0.98 -1.48 -3.96
CA PHE A 108 -1.32 -1.63 -5.36
C PHE A 108 -0.58 -2.82 -5.98
N GLN A 109 -1.12 -3.34 -7.09
CA GLN A 109 -0.51 -4.41 -7.85
C GLN A 109 -0.80 -4.24 -9.35
N PHE A 110 0.22 -4.38 -10.18
CA PHE A 110 0.03 -4.35 -11.63
C PHE A 110 -0.84 -5.53 -12.08
N HIS A 111 -1.81 -5.26 -12.94
CA HIS A 111 -2.72 -6.24 -13.48
C HIS A 111 -3.10 -5.88 -14.92
N LYS A 112 -2.84 -6.78 -15.88
CA LYS A 112 -3.12 -6.54 -17.30
C LYS A 112 -2.57 -5.17 -17.76
N ASP A 113 -3.44 -4.34 -18.34
CA ASP A 113 -3.17 -2.97 -18.81
C ASP A 113 -3.34 -1.88 -17.72
N GLY A 114 -3.47 -2.29 -16.46
CA GLY A 114 -3.78 -1.40 -15.36
C GLY A 114 -3.12 -1.76 -14.04
N VAL A 115 -3.68 -1.19 -12.99
CA VAL A 115 -3.25 -1.34 -11.60
C VAL A 115 -4.45 -1.64 -10.72
N LEU A 116 -4.35 -2.66 -9.90
CA LEU A 116 -5.26 -2.85 -8.78
C LEU A 116 -4.79 -1.97 -7.62
N VAL A 117 -5.68 -1.14 -7.11
CA VAL A 117 -5.41 -0.21 -6.00
C VAL A 117 -6.33 -0.55 -4.84
N MET A 118 -5.74 -0.94 -3.71
CA MET A 118 -6.49 -1.15 -2.48
C MET A 118 -6.64 0.17 -1.75
N GLN A 119 -7.86 0.62 -1.62
CA GLN A 119 -8.25 1.71 -0.75
C GLN A 119 -9.61 1.38 -0.13
N ALA A 120 -9.61 0.95 1.11
CA ALA A 120 -10.85 0.56 1.77
C ALA A 120 -11.92 1.66 1.67
N PRO A 121 -13.20 1.32 1.38
CA PRO A 121 -13.76 -0.03 1.37
C PRO A 121 -13.61 -0.80 0.06
N ASP A 122 -12.89 -0.30 -0.93
CA ASP A 122 -12.91 -0.83 -2.28
C ASP A 122 -11.52 -1.32 -2.74
N LEU A 123 -11.52 -2.36 -3.57
CA LEU A 123 -10.41 -2.66 -4.48
C LEU A 123 -10.78 -2.11 -5.86
N TRP A 124 -9.96 -1.22 -6.36
CA TRP A 124 -10.15 -0.61 -7.68
C TRP A 124 -9.25 -1.27 -8.72
N PHE A 125 -9.76 -1.44 -9.93
CA PHE A 125 -8.95 -1.67 -11.11
C PHE A 125 -8.90 -0.39 -11.95
N VAL A 126 -7.70 0.16 -12.13
CA VAL A 126 -7.48 1.43 -12.82
C VAL A 126 -6.62 1.17 -14.05
N ARG A 127 -7.15 1.47 -15.24
CA ARG A 127 -6.47 1.24 -16.52
C ARG A 127 -5.40 2.28 -16.81
N GLY A 128 -4.50 1.97 -17.74
CA GLY A 128 -3.51 2.91 -18.26
C GLY A 128 -2.14 2.85 -17.60
N ALA A 129 -1.74 1.68 -17.09
CA ALA A 129 -0.44 1.49 -16.42
C ALA A 129 0.77 1.72 -17.35
N ASP A 130 0.60 1.61 -18.66
CA ASP A 130 1.65 1.88 -19.65
C ASP A 130 1.89 3.38 -19.89
N GLY A 131 0.92 4.23 -19.51
CA GLY A 131 0.97 5.69 -19.65
C GLY A 131 1.50 6.41 -18.40
N ASN A 132 1.32 7.73 -18.43
CA ASN A 132 1.69 8.65 -17.35
C ASN A 132 0.47 9.20 -16.61
N LYS A 133 -0.73 8.72 -16.91
CA LYS A 133 -1.99 9.15 -16.34
C LYS A 133 -2.97 7.99 -16.27
N ALA A 134 -3.67 7.90 -15.16
CA ALA A 134 -4.75 6.94 -14.96
C ALA A 134 -5.89 7.14 -15.96
N GLY A 135 -6.44 6.02 -16.42
CA GLY A 135 -7.61 5.95 -17.27
C GLY A 135 -8.89 5.68 -16.48
N SER A 136 -9.74 4.81 -17.03
CA SER A 136 -11.01 4.42 -16.38
C SER A 136 -10.77 3.63 -15.10
N VAL A 137 -11.69 3.81 -14.15
CA VAL A 137 -11.69 3.13 -12.85
C VAL A 137 -12.88 2.19 -12.79
N GLU A 138 -12.64 0.96 -12.34
CA GLU A 138 -13.64 -0.05 -12.04
C GLU A 138 -13.47 -0.50 -10.59
N ARG A 139 -14.57 -0.59 -9.83
CA ARG A 139 -14.56 -1.17 -8.49
C ARG A 139 -14.78 -2.67 -8.61
N VAL A 140 -13.77 -3.46 -8.30
CA VAL A 140 -13.81 -4.92 -8.48
C VAL A 140 -14.16 -5.69 -7.21
N VAL A 141 -13.90 -5.10 -6.05
CA VAL A 141 -14.39 -5.58 -4.75
C VAL A 141 -14.87 -4.37 -3.96
N MET A 142 -15.98 -4.51 -3.26
CA MET A 142 -16.57 -3.46 -2.40
C MET A 142 -17.01 -4.06 -1.07
N GLY A 143 -16.77 -3.33 0.03
CA GLY A 143 -17.24 -3.72 1.36
C GLY A 143 -16.14 -4.21 2.30
N MET A 144 -14.87 -3.95 1.99
CA MET A 144 -13.80 -4.06 2.98
C MET A 144 -14.02 -3.03 4.09
N ASP A 145 -13.77 -3.38 5.35
CA ASP A 145 -13.93 -2.43 6.44
C ASP A 145 -12.92 -1.28 6.33
N SER A 146 -13.35 -0.08 6.66
CA SER A 146 -12.55 1.15 6.64
C SER A 146 -12.59 1.91 7.98
N ALA A 147 -13.06 1.27 9.04
CA ALA A 147 -13.23 1.92 10.36
C ALA A 147 -11.89 2.24 11.03
N ASP A 148 -10.83 1.52 10.71
CA ASP A 148 -9.47 1.71 11.24
C ASP A 148 -8.46 1.80 10.10
N SER A 149 -7.85 2.97 9.94
CA SER A 149 -6.86 3.23 8.90
C SER A 149 -5.52 2.53 9.13
N HIS A 150 -5.18 2.14 10.37
CA HIS A 150 -3.93 1.47 10.69
C HIS A 150 -3.94 -0.02 10.33
N HIS A 151 -5.12 -0.66 10.38
CA HIS A 151 -5.29 -2.09 10.14
C HIS A 151 -6.11 -2.39 8.89
N THR A 152 -6.29 -1.40 8.02
CA THR A 152 -7.09 -1.54 6.81
C THR A 152 -6.49 -2.56 5.84
N ALA A 153 -7.32 -3.10 4.95
CA ALA A 153 -6.91 -4.09 3.98
C ALA A 153 -5.71 -3.63 3.15
N ASN A 154 -4.71 -4.50 3.01
CA ASN A 154 -3.43 -4.21 2.35
C ASN A 154 -2.80 -5.48 1.76
N ALA A 155 -1.49 -5.43 1.49
CA ALA A 155 -0.66 -6.57 1.09
C ALA A 155 -1.28 -7.41 -0.04
N ILE A 156 -1.30 -6.82 -1.23
CA ILE A 156 -1.80 -7.49 -2.43
C ILE A 156 -0.68 -8.35 -3.02
N CYS A 157 -0.91 -9.65 -3.21
CA CYS A 157 0.02 -10.51 -3.94
C CYS A 157 -0.71 -11.49 -4.86
N TYR A 158 -0.03 -11.92 -5.94
CA TYR A 158 -0.51 -12.95 -6.84
C TYR A 158 -0.11 -14.35 -6.38
N GLU A 159 -1.02 -15.30 -6.55
CA GLU A 159 -0.64 -16.70 -6.62
C GLU A 159 -0.21 -17.06 -8.06
N PRO A 160 0.53 -18.16 -8.26
CA PRO A 160 0.96 -18.60 -9.61
C PRO A 160 -0.21 -18.84 -10.58
N GLY A 161 -1.41 -19.15 -10.09
CA GLY A 161 -2.63 -19.33 -10.86
C GLY A 161 -3.31 -18.04 -11.31
N GLY A 162 -2.82 -16.86 -10.84
CA GLY A 162 -3.34 -15.55 -11.24
C GLY A 162 -4.44 -14.99 -10.33
N ALA A 163 -4.87 -15.71 -9.31
CA ALA A 163 -5.71 -15.13 -8.27
C ALA A 163 -4.86 -14.23 -7.33
N ILE A 164 -5.54 -13.42 -6.56
CA ILE A 164 -4.94 -12.37 -5.74
C ILE A 164 -5.31 -12.60 -4.30
N TYR A 165 -4.32 -12.55 -3.43
CA TYR A 165 -4.52 -12.52 -1.99
C TYR A 165 -4.49 -11.09 -1.49
N LEU A 166 -5.41 -10.80 -0.57
CA LEU A 166 -5.57 -9.53 0.13
C LEU A 166 -5.57 -9.82 1.63
N SER A 167 -4.73 -9.14 2.40
CA SER A 167 -4.81 -9.22 3.86
C SER A 167 -5.71 -8.12 4.40
N ASP A 168 -6.47 -8.45 5.44
CA ASP A 168 -7.30 -7.52 6.21
C ASP A 168 -6.90 -7.59 7.67
N GLY A 169 -6.85 -6.44 8.35
CA GLY A 169 -6.32 -6.34 9.69
C GLY A 169 -7.31 -6.70 10.79
N VAL A 170 -6.81 -6.64 12.02
CA VAL A 170 -7.61 -6.87 13.23
C VAL A 170 -8.67 -5.77 13.41
N PHE A 171 -9.70 -6.07 14.19
CA PHE A 171 -10.84 -5.19 14.50
C PHE A 171 -11.81 -4.91 13.35
N HIS A 172 -11.50 -5.34 12.14
CA HIS A 172 -12.34 -5.10 10.96
C HIS A 172 -13.56 -6.01 10.94
N ARG A 173 -14.62 -5.49 10.32
CA ARG A 173 -15.91 -6.17 10.10
C ARG A 173 -16.27 -6.11 8.62
N THR A 174 -15.43 -6.69 7.83
CA THR A 174 -15.57 -6.73 6.36
C THR A 174 -16.80 -7.52 5.95
N GLN A 175 -17.59 -6.96 5.03
CA GLN A 175 -18.71 -7.60 4.38
C GLN A 175 -18.70 -7.28 2.89
N VAL A 176 -18.23 -8.23 2.09
CA VAL A 176 -18.22 -8.14 0.63
C VAL A 176 -19.40 -8.90 0.06
N GLU A 177 -20.26 -8.22 -0.69
CA GLU A 177 -21.37 -8.84 -1.40
C GLU A 177 -20.88 -9.42 -2.73
N THR A 178 -21.21 -10.67 -2.99
CA THR A 178 -20.86 -11.37 -4.22
C THR A 178 -22.09 -12.02 -4.85
N THR A 179 -21.99 -12.43 -6.10
CA THR A 179 -23.06 -13.19 -6.78
C THR A 179 -23.35 -14.54 -6.13
N ALA A 180 -22.43 -15.07 -5.32
CA ALA A 180 -22.57 -16.31 -4.57
C ALA A 180 -23.03 -16.09 -3.12
N GLY A 181 -23.31 -14.85 -2.72
CA GLY A 181 -23.68 -14.47 -1.37
C GLY A 181 -22.65 -13.56 -0.69
N ALA A 182 -22.93 -13.15 0.53
CA ALA A 182 -22.06 -12.25 1.28
C ALA A 182 -20.90 -13.00 1.95
N VAL A 183 -19.68 -12.52 1.73
CA VAL A 183 -18.48 -12.96 2.45
C VAL A 183 -18.28 -12.02 3.64
N ARG A 184 -18.43 -12.54 4.85
CA ARG A 184 -18.32 -11.77 6.09
C ARG A 184 -17.18 -12.27 6.94
N ASN A 185 -16.50 -11.35 7.60
CA ASN A 185 -15.50 -11.64 8.61
C ASN A 185 -15.54 -10.60 9.74
N THR A 186 -15.22 -11.05 10.94
CA THR A 186 -14.89 -10.21 12.09
C THR A 186 -13.44 -10.46 12.44
N ASP A 187 -12.67 -9.41 12.65
CA ASP A 187 -11.21 -9.44 12.79
C ASP A 187 -10.45 -9.64 11.48
N GLY A 188 -9.15 -9.94 11.59
CA GLY A 188 -8.28 -10.11 10.46
C GLY A 188 -8.60 -11.33 9.61
N ALA A 189 -8.28 -11.24 8.34
CA ALA A 189 -8.43 -12.32 7.38
C ALA A 189 -7.46 -12.20 6.22
N ILE A 190 -7.28 -13.30 5.51
CA ILE A 190 -6.76 -13.29 4.14
C ILE A 190 -7.92 -13.65 3.23
N TYR A 191 -8.15 -12.80 2.24
CA TYR A 191 -9.12 -13.04 1.17
C TYR A 191 -8.40 -13.44 -0.10
N ARG A 192 -9.08 -14.26 -0.91
CA ARG A 192 -8.66 -14.62 -2.24
C ARG A 192 -9.67 -14.08 -3.26
N TYR A 193 -9.18 -13.30 -4.20
CA TYR A 193 -9.95 -12.75 -5.30
C TYR A 193 -9.46 -13.31 -6.63
N GLU A 194 -10.38 -13.85 -7.42
CA GLU A 194 -10.12 -14.38 -8.76
C GLU A 194 -10.58 -13.37 -9.82
N PRO A 195 -9.65 -12.67 -10.50
CA PRO A 195 -10.02 -11.57 -11.40
C PRO A 195 -10.78 -11.95 -12.66
N TYR A 196 -10.75 -13.22 -13.07
CA TYR A 196 -11.46 -13.67 -14.27
C TYR A 196 -12.92 -14.00 -14.00
N THR A 197 -13.20 -14.58 -12.85
CA THR A 197 -14.53 -15.02 -12.45
C THR A 197 -15.21 -14.07 -11.47
N HIS A 198 -14.47 -13.08 -10.97
CA HIS A 198 -14.86 -12.19 -9.87
C HIS A 198 -15.25 -12.94 -8.60
N LYS A 199 -14.77 -14.18 -8.44
CA LYS A 199 -14.96 -14.93 -7.21
C LYS A 199 -14.14 -14.29 -6.09
N PHE A 200 -14.81 -13.99 -4.99
CA PHE A 200 -14.19 -13.49 -3.76
C PHE A 200 -14.52 -14.45 -2.63
N GLU A 201 -13.52 -14.86 -1.89
CA GLU A 201 -13.68 -15.81 -0.79
C GLU A 201 -12.74 -15.47 0.38
N ARG A 202 -13.18 -15.80 1.59
CA ARG A 202 -12.29 -15.76 2.75
C ARG A 202 -11.44 -17.03 2.74
N TYR A 203 -10.14 -16.88 2.50
CA TYR A 203 -9.19 -17.99 2.42
C TYR A 203 -8.73 -18.42 3.81
N VAL A 204 -8.31 -17.47 4.65
CA VAL A 204 -7.88 -17.72 6.03
C VAL A 204 -8.59 -16.75 6.96
N ARG A 205 -9.05 -17.22 8.12
CA ARG A 205 -9.53 -16.40 9.22
C ARG A 205 -8.46 -16.32 10.29
N GLY A 206 -8.04 -15.10 10.64
CA GLY A 206 -7.21 -14.85 11.80
C GLY A 206 -8.02 -14.84 13.10
N ARG A 207 -7.39 -15.24 14.17
CA ARG A 207 -7.83 -14.92 15.53
C ARG A 207 -7.04 -13.72 16.03
N LEU A 208 -7.60 -12.95 16.96
CA LEU A 208 -6.85 -12.01 17.78
C LEU A 208 -5.66 -12.75 18.42
N GLY A 209 -4.44 -12.45 17.98
CA GLY A 209 -3.22 -13.05 18.49
C GLY A 209 -2.02 -12.74 17.62
N ASP A 210 -0.81 -12.98 18.14
CA ASP A 210 0.47 -12.63 17.52
C ASP A 210 0.68 -13.19 16.09
N ASP A 211 -0.01 -14.26 15.73
CA ASP A 211 0.13 -14.89 14.42
C ASP A 211 -0.45 -14.06 13.28
N MET A 212 -1.49 -13.27 13.54
CA MET A 212 -2.08 -12.39 12.51
C MET A 212 -1.27 -11.11 12.28
N LEU A 213 -0.57 -10.61 13.28
CA LEU A 213 0.35 -9.49 13.10
C LEU A 213 1.47 -9.85 12.12
N LYS A 214 1.91 -11.09 12.07
CA LYS A 214 2.89 -11.57 11.11
C LYS A 214 2.33 -11.59 9.67
N CYS A 215 1.06 -11.94 9.49
CA CYS A 215 0.41 -11.98 8.18
C CYS A 215 0.09 -10.59 7.62
N THR A 216 -0.14 -9.60 8.47
CA THR A 216 -0.50 -8.24 8.02
C THR A 216 0.69 -7.36 7.67
N TYR A 217 1.91 -7.72 8.09
CA TYR A 217 3.08 -6.86 7.93
C TYR A 217 4.13 -7.33 6.92
N SER A 218 3.99 -8.50 6.30
CA SER A 218 4.91 -8.91 5.24
C SER A 218 4.27 -9.79 4.18
N ALA A 219 4.60 -9.52 2.92
CA ALA A 219 4.28 -10.40 1.80
C ALA A 219 4.93 -11.80 1.97
N ASP A 220 6.02 -11.90 2.74
CA ASP A 220 6.72 -13.14 3.04
C ASP A 220 5.88 -14.06 3.95
N ALA A 221 5.08 -13.50 4.85
CA ALA A 221 4.19 -14.28 5.70
C ALA A 221 3.04 -14.93 4.90
N LEU A 222 2.59 -14.35 3.80
CA LEU A 222 1.65 -14.98 2.88
C LEU A 222 2.27 -16.20 2.18
N ALA A 223 3.56 -16.16 1.87
CA ALA A 223 4.26 -17.26 1.22
C ALA A 223 4.45 -18.49 2.15
N GLU A 224 4.42 -18.31 3.46
CA GLU A 224 4.52 -19.42 4.43
C GLU A 224 3.19 -20.18 4.62
N TYR A 225 2.06 -19.64 4.15
CA TYR A 225 0.72 -20.23 4.29
C TYR A 225 0.13 -20.77 2.97
N ILE A 226 0.82 -20.63 1.86
CA ILE A 226 0.48 -21.17 0.53
C ILE A 226 1.34 -22.38 0.20
#